data_0f4f54cb3d6491f1564456a1c02db525
#
_entry.id   0f4f54cb3d6491f1564456a1c02db525
#
_cell.length_a   1.000
_cell.length_b   1.000
_cell.length_c   1.000
_cell.angle_alpha   90.00
_cell.angle_beta   90.00
_cell.angle_gamma   90.00
#
_symmetry.space_group_name_H-M   'P 1'
#
loop_
_entity.id
_entity.type
_entity.pdbx_description
1 polymer ?
#
loop_
_entity_poly.entity_id
_entity_poly.type
_entity_poly.pdbx_seq_one_letter_code
_entity_poly.pdbx_strand_id
1 'polypeptide(L)'
;MKLRQIIPIFLILFPIIEIVLFVEIGSIIGSFYTILIIIISAFFGFYLIKHHTISYIAEVQNKLLQGIKPENEIFSGILLFFSGILLIVPGFFTDFIALLLLFRPTRALIISKYVSSNTGWKKARSKGSIIDVDHKEDK
;
A
#
# COMPACT_ATOMS: atom_id res chain seq x y z
N MET A 1 -16.43 -22.69 2.98
CA MET A 1 -15.10 -23.17 2.55
C MET A 1 -14.08 -22.71 3.58
N LYS A 2 -13.25 -23.63 4.13
CA LYS A 2 -12.22 -23.25 5.11
C LYS A 2 -11.08 -22.53 4.39
N LEU A 3 -10.55 -21.46 4.97
CA LEU A 3 -9.45 -20.64 4.40
C LEU A 3 -8.29 -21.51 3.89
N ARG A 4 -8.01 -22.62 4.54
CA ARG A 4 -6.99 -23.62 4.18
C ARG A 4 -7.21 -24.26 2.80
N GLN A 5 -8.44 -24.28 2.26
CA GLN A 5 -8.76 -24.85 0.95
C GLN A 5 -8.72 -23.81 -0.18
N ILE A 6 -8.84 -22.51 0.18
CA ILE A 6 -8.84 -21.41 -0.78
C ILE A 6 -7.42 -21.07 -1.21
N ILE A 7 -6.45 -21.15 -0.28
CA ILE A 7 -5.05 -20.79 -0.54
C ILE A 7 -4.43 -21.58 -1.72
N PRO A 8 -4.50 -22.93 -1.78
CA PRO A 8 -3.91 -23.67 -2.89
C PRO A 8 -4.61 -23.40 -4.22
N ILE A 9 -5.92 -23.17 -4.21
CA ILE A 9 -6.67 -22.80 -5.42
C ILE A 9 -6.17 -21.46 -5.95
N PHE A 10 -5.99 -20.48 -5.06
CA PHE A 10 -5.49 -19.16 -5.43
C PHE A 10 -4.06 -19.22 -5.98
N LEU A 11 -3.22 -20.07 -5.37
CA LEU A 11 -1.82 -20.26 -5.77
C LEU A 11 -1.67 -20.84 -7.19
N ILE A 12 -2.64 -21.67 -7.61
CA ILE A 12 -2.66 -22.27 -8.95
C ILE A 12 -3.36 -21.35 -9.96
N LEU A 13 -4.46 -20.72 -9.55
CA LEU A 13 -5.25 -19.87 -10.44
C LEU A 13 -4.49 -18.59 -10.84
N PHE A 14 -3.68 -18.06 -9.93
CA PHE A 14 -2.93 -16.82 -10.14
C PHE A 14 -1.95 -16.91 -11.32
N PRO A 15 -1.03 -17.88 -11.39
CA PRO A 15 -0.15 -18.05 -12.56
C PRO A 15 -0.91 -18.34 -13.85
N ILE A 16 -2.05 -19.02 -13.79
CA ILE A 16 -2.87 -19.28 -14.98
C ILE A 16 -3.42 -17.98 -15.56
N ILE A 17 -3.96 -17.11 -14.70
CA ILE A 17 -4.45 -15.79 -15.11
C ILE A 17 -3.32 -14.96 -15.72
N GLU A 18 -2.12 -14.99 -15.12
CA GLU A 18 -0.95 -14.27 -15.66
C GLU A 18 -0.60 -14.76 -17.08
N ILE A 19 -0.51 -16.07 -17.28
CA ILE A 19 -0.18 -16.63 -18.58
C ILE A 19 -1.23 -16.26 -19.63
N VAL A 20 -2.52 -16.34 -19.29
CA VAL A 20 -3.61 -15.96 -20.20
C VAL A 20 -3.48 -14.48 -20.57
N LEU A 21 -3.26 -13.59 -19.60
CA LEU A 21 -3.07 -12.16 -19.86
C LEU A 21 -1.82 -11.89 -20.70
N PHE A 22 -0.73 -12.62 -20.45
CA PHE A 22 0.49 -12.50 -21.28
C PHE A 22 0.23 -12.86 -22.73
N VAL A 23 -0.50 -13.93 -22.99
CA VAL A 23 -0.84 -14.36 -24.36
C VAL A 23 -1.79 -13.35 -25.01
N GLU A 24 -2.86 -12.98 -24.37
CA GLU A 24 -3.86 -12.05 -24.90
C GLU A 24 -3.27 -10.66 -25.16
N ILE A 25 -2.69 -10.03 -24.15
CA ILE A 25 -2.13 -8.68 -24.26
C ILE A 25 -0.92 -8.71 -25.21
N GLY A 26 -0.04 -9.70 -25.07
CA GLY A 26 1.15 -9.85 -25.92
C GLY A 26 0.80 -10.05 -27.39
N SER A 27 -0.33 -10.71 -27.72
CA SER A 27 -0.80 -10.86 -29.09
C SER A 27 -1.26 -9.52 -29.71
N ILE A 28 -1.77 -8.60 -28.88
CA ILE A 28 -2.27 -7.30 -29.31
C ILE A 28 -1.13 -6.29 -29.48
N ILE A 29 -0.26 -6.17 -28.46
CA ILE A 29 0.81 -5.14 -28.45
C ILE A 29 2.12 -5.63 -29.07
N GLY A 30 2.28 -6.94 -29.24
CA GLY A 30 3.50 -7.57 -29.76
C GLY A 30 4.55 -7.84 -28.70
N SER A 31 5.40 -8.83 -28.97
CA SER A 31 6.41 -9.33 -28.02
C SER A 31 7.39 -8.26 -27.55
N PHE A 32 7.78 -7.34 -28.43
CA PHE A 32 8.73 -6.28 -28.09
C PHE A 32 8.20 -5.35 -27.00
N TYR A 33 6.97 -4.85 -27.16
CA TYR A 33 6.34 -3.97 -26.17
C TYR A 33 6.03 -4.71 -24.87
N THR A 34 5.67 -5.98 -24.94
CA THR A 34 5.46 -6.82 -23.77
C THR A 34 6.72 -6.91 -22.93
N ILE A 35 7.86 -7.22 -23.54
CA ILE A 35 9.15 -7.28 -22.85
C ILE A 35 9.54 -5.92 -22.28
N LEU A 36 9.31 -4.84 -23.04
CA LEU A 36 9.62 -3.48 -22.59
C LEU A 36 8.81 -3.12 -21.33
N ILE A 37 7.51 -3.44 -21.29
CA ILE A 37 6.66 -3.19 -20.13
C ILE A 37 7.18 -3.96 -18.91
N ILE A 38 7.53 -5.24 -19.06
CA ILE A 38 8.09 -6.07 -18.00
C ILE A 38 9.37 -5.43 -17.43
N ILE A 39 10.26 -4.99 -18.27
CA ILE A 39 11.51 -4.37 -17.83
C ILE A 39 11.23 -3.06 -17.08
N ILE A 40 10.33 -2.22 -17.60
CA ILE A 40 9.97 -0.95 -16.99
C ILE A 40 9.30 -1.18 -15.62
N SER A 41 8.35 -2.12 -15.52
CA SER A 41 7.68 -2.42 -14.24
C SER A 41 8.66 -2.93 -13.19
N ALA A 42 9.59 -3.81 -13.56
CA ALA A 42 10.63 -4.31 -12.65
C ALA A 42 11.55 -3.19 -12.13
N PHE A 43 12.03 -2.30 -13.02
CA PHE A 43 12.82 -1.13 -12.61
C PHE A 43 12.03 -0.20 -11.70
N PHE A 44 10.77 0.04 -12.03
CA PHE A 44 9.89 0.88 -11.22
C PHE A 44 9.64 0.28 -9.84
N GLY A 45 9.40 -1.03 -9.76
CA GLY A 45 9.26 -1.75 -8.49
C GLY A 45 10.51 -1.64 -7.62
N PHE A 46 11.69 -1.84 -8.21
CA PHE A 46 12.96 -1.68 -7.51
C PHE A 46 13.17 -0.23 -7.01
N TYR A 47 12.88 0.75 -7.85
CA TYR A 47 12.94 2.16 -7.48
C TYR A 47 12.02 2.49 -6.29
N LEU A 48 10.79 1.98 -6.32
CA LEU A 48 9.82 2.17 -5.25
C LEU A 48 10.31 1.61 -3.91
N ILE A 49 10.83 0.37 -3.91
CA ILE A 49 11.36 -0.23 -2.69
C ILE A 49 12.51 0.62 -2.15
N LYS A 50 13.45 0.99 -3.01
CA LYS A 50 14.63 1.75 -2.60
C LYS A 50 14.32 3.12 -2.02
N HIS A 51 13.43 3.88 -2.63
CA HIS A 51 13.21 5.27 -2.24
C HIS A 51 12.07 5.46 -1.25
N HIS A 52 10.94 4.77 -1.45
CA HIS A 52 9.77 5.01 -0.62
C HIS A 52 9.77 4.21 0.68
N THR A 53 10.26 2.98 0.68
CA THR A 53 10.29 2.16 1.91
C THR A 53 11.21 2.79 2.95
N ILE A 54 12.36 3.32 2.53
CA ILE A 54 13.31 3.98 3.43
C ILE A 54 12.68 5.23 4.07
N SER A 55 11.94 6.03 3.29
CA SER A 55 11.25 7.22 3.80
C SER A 55 10.22 6.89 4.89
N TYR A 56 9.47 5.80 4.73
CA TYR A 56 8.53 5.35 5.75
C TYR A 56 9.21 4.86 7.03
N ILE A 57 10.37 4.21 6.91
CA ILE A 57 11.16 3.80 8.08
C ILE A 57 11.60 5.03 8.88
N ALA A 58 12.09 6.07 8.22
CA ALA A 58 12.47 7.32 8.87
C ALA A 58 11.26 8.01 9.55
N GLU A 59 10.11 8.02 8.91
CA GLU A 59 8.88 8.59 9.47
C GLU A 59 8.41 7.81 10.72
N VAL A 60 8.49 6.48 10.69
CA VAL A 60 8.20 5.61 11.83
C VAL A 60 9.13 5.93 12.99
N GLN A 61 10.45 6.05 12.74
CA GLN A 61 11.42 6.40 13.79
C GLN A 61 11.13 7.76 14.41
N ASN A 62 10.85 8.78 13.60
CA ASN A 62 10.53 10.12 14.07
C ASN A 62 9.27 10.14 14.97
N LYS A 63 8.24 9.39 14.61
CA LYS A 63 7.01 9.30 15.42
C LYS A 63 7.23 8.57 16.73
N LEU A 64 8.04 7.50 16.72
CA LEU A 64 8.42 6.80 17.95
C LEU A 64 9.18 7.69 18.91
N LEU A 65 10.11 8.52 18.41
CA LEU A 65 10.84 9.50 19.22
C LEU A 65 9.92 10.56 19.83
N GLN A 66 8.80 10.87 19.18
CA GLN A 66 7.77 11.79 19.68
C GLN A 66 6.75 11.11 20.61
N GLY A 67 6.90 9.80 20.89
CA GLY A 67 5.94 9.03 21.69
C GLY A 67 4.61 8.74 20.99
N ILE A 68 4.54 8.95 19.68
CA ILE A 68 3.36 8.73 18.85
C ILE A 68 3.43 7.32 18.25
N LYS A 69 2.34 6.55 18.32
CA LYS A 69 2.26 5.23 17.70
C LYS A 69 2.17 5.35 16.16
N PRO A 70 3.15 4.86 15.40
CA PRO A 70 3.20 5.00 13.94
C PRO A 70 2.47 3.86 13.21
N GLU A 71 1.30 3.43 13.68
CA GLU A 71 0.60 2.26 13.11
C GLU A 71 0.28 2.45 11.61
N ASN A 72 -0.21 3.62 11.21
CA ASN A 72 -0.55 3.91 9.82
C ASN A 72 0.68 3.91 8.90
N GLU A 73 1.81 4.41 9.39
CA GLU A 73 3.07 4.48 8.65
C GLU A 73 3.65 3.09 8.45
N ILE A 74 3.60 2.24 9.48
CA ILE A 74 4.04 0.85 9.40
C ILE A 74 3.22 0.09 8.36
N PHE A 75 1.88 0.16 8.44
CA PHE A 75 1.02 -0.48 7.45
C PHE A 75 1.22 0.08 6.04
N SER A 76 1.36 1.40 5.90
CA SER A 76 1.65 2.03 4.60
C SER A 76 2.97 1.57 4.01
N GLY A 77 4.01 1.48 4.83
CA GLY A 77 5.34 1.01 4.42
C GLY A 77 5.31 -0.45 3.98
N ILE A 78 4.62 -1.32 4.72
CA ILE A 78 4.45 -2.74 4.39
C ILE A 78 3.70 -2.88 3.05
N LEU A 79 2.57 -2.20 2.87
CA LEU A 79 1.80 -2.26 1.62
C LEU A 79 2.63 -1.75 0.43
N LEU A 80 3.41 -0.70 0.62
CA LEU A 80 4.29 -0.17 -0.41
C LEU A 80 5.42 -1.15 -0.76
N PHE A 81 6.02 -1.79 0.23
CA PHE A 81 7.05 -2.80 0.04
C PHE A 81 6.51 -4.00 -0.75
N PHE A 82 5.33 -4.51 -0.38
CA PHE A 82 4.68 -5.57 -1.14
C PHE A 82 4.33 -5.14 -2.56
N SER A 83 3.84 -3.91 -2.75
CA SER A 83 3.60 -3.36 -4.09
C SER A 83 4.86 -3.36 -4.95
N GLY A 84 6.01 -2.95 -4.38
CA GLY A 84 7.29 -3.00 -5.08
C GLY A 84 7.73 -4.41 -5.45
N ILE A 85 7.55 -5.40 -4.56
CA ILE A 85 7.84 -6.81 -4.83
C ILE A 85 6.95 -7.33 -5.97
N LEU A 86 5.65 -7.02 -5.95
CA LEU A 86 4.73 -7.44 -7.00
C LEU A 86 5.13 -6.89 -8.38
N LEU A 87 5.62 -5.64 -8.45
CA LEU A 87 6.10 -5.06 -9.70
C LEU A 87 7.42 -5.70 -10.19
N ILE A 88 8.26 -6.22 -9.29
CA ILE A 88 9.50 -6.92 -9.68
C ILE A 88 9.19 -8.28 -10.29
N VAL A 89 8.15 -8.95 -9.80
CA VAL A 89 7.67 -10.22 -10.38
C VAL A 89 6.86 -9.91 -11.64
N PRO A 90 7.37 -10.25 -12.83
CA PRO A 90 6.72 -9.84 -14.07
C PRO A 90 5.35 -10.49 -14.26
N GLY A 91 4.31 -9.66 -14.36
CA GLY A 91 2.96 -10.10 -14.62
C GLY A 91 2.01 -8.93 -14.82
N PHE A 92 1.07 -9.05 -15.78
CA PHE A 92 0.11 -7.99 -16.04
C PHE A 92 -0.90 -7.82 -14.91
N PHE A 93 -1.35 -8.93 -14.34
CA PHE A 93 -2.31 -8.91 -13.24
C PHE A 93 -1.65 -8.49 -11.93
N THR A 94 -0.44 -9.00 -11.67
CA THR A 94 0.36 -8.58 -10.51
C THR A 94 0.71 -7.11 -10.56
N ASP A 95 1.12 -6.59 -11.71
CA ASP A 95 1.42 -5.17 -11.90
C ASP A 95 0.18 -4.30 -11.65
N PHE A 96 -0.99 -4.73 -12.13
CA PHE A 96 -2.23 -4.02 -11.86
C PHE A 96 -2.58 -3.96 -10.37
N ILE A 97 -2.45 -5.09 -9.65
CA ILE A 97 -2.64 -5.11 -8.19
C ILE A 97 -1.62 -4.22 -7.49
N ALA A 98 -0.36 -4.28 -7.92
CA ALA A 98 0.71 -3.45 -7.36
C ALA A 98 0.42 -1.95 -7.54
N LEU A 99 -0.04 -1.54 -8.71
CA LEU A 99 -0.45 -0.15 -8.97
C LEU A 99 -1.62 0.28 -8.09
N LEU A 100 -2.61 -0.59 -7.87
CA LEU A 100 -3.71 -0.32 -6.94
C LEU A 100 -3.21 -0.11 -5.50
N LEU A 101 -2.26 -0.94 -5.05
CA LEU A 101 -1.64 -0.82 -3.72
C LEU A 101 -0.75 0.42 -3.61
N LEU A 102 -0.15 0.86 -4.72
CA LEU A 102 0.66 2.06 -4.78
C LEU A 102 -0.17 3.33 -4.61
N PHE A 103 -1.41 3.32 -5.03
CA PHE A 103 -2.29 4.48 -5.00
C PHE A 103 -2.67 4.84 -3.56
N ARG A 104 -2.38 6.08 -3.14
CA ARG A 104 -2.59 6.54 -1.75
C ARG A 104 -4.01 6.33 -1.23
N PRO A 105 -5.10 6.68 -1.96
CA PRO A 105 -6.45 6.49 -1.46
C PRO A 105 -6.81 5.01 -1.24
N THR A 106 -6.34 4.11 -2.10
CA THR A 106 -6.56 2.66 -1.94
C THR A 106 -5.90 2.15 -0.67
N ARG A 107 -4.65 2.55 -0.41
CA ARG A 107 -3.96 2.23 0.84
C ARG A 107 -4.68 2.79 2.06
N ALA A 108 -5.13 4.05 2.00
CA ALA A 108 -5.87 4.67 3.09
C ALA A 108 -7.17 3.91 3.41
N LEU A 109 -7.88 3.43 2.40
CA LEU A 109 -9.08 2.60 2.58
C LEU A 109 -8.75 1.25 3.23
N ILE A 110 -7.68 0.59 2.79
CA ILE A 110 -7.24 -0.69 3.37
C ILE A 110 -6.84 -0.47 4.83
N ILE A 111 -6.01 0.52 5.12
CA ILE A 111 -5.53 0.82 6.47
C ILE A 111 -6.68 1.20 7.39
N SER A 112 -7.60 2.06 6.94
CA SER A 112 -8.75 2.49 7.76
C SER A 112 -9.64 1.31 8.14
N LYS A 113 -9.79 0.32 7.25
CA LYS A 113 -10.59 -0.87 7.52
C LYS A 113 -9.93 -1.79 8.54
N TYR A 114 -8.60 -1.95 8.49
CA TYR A 114 -7.87 -2.87 9.37
C TYR A 114 -7.47 -2.23 10.69
N VAL A 115 -6.99 -1.01 10.68
CA VAL A 115 -6.56 -0.28 11.89
C VAL A 115 -7.76 0.18 12.71
N SER A 116 -8.83 0.66 12.07
CA SER A 116 -10.06 1.08 12.76
C SER A 116 -10.83 -0.09 13.39
N SER A 117 -10.65 -1.31 12.86
CA SER A 117 -11.28 -2.52 13.43
C SER A 117 -10.60 -3.02 14.69
N ASN A 118 -9.30 -2.74 14.88
CA ASN A 118 -8.50 -3.31 15.95
C ASN A 118 -8.13 -2.33 17.07
N THR A 119 -8.21 -1.06 16.80
CA THR A 119 -8.00 -0.01 17.79
C THR A 119 -9.32 0.69 18.05
N GLY A 120 -9.78 0.65 19.30
CA GLY A 120 -10.93 1.43 19.77
C GLY A 120 -10.71 2.95 19.69
N TRP A 121 -10.23 3.42 18.56
CA TRP A 121 -10.03 4.84 18.22
C TRP A 121 -11.36 5.50 17.86
N LYS A 122 -12.32 5.39 18.79
CA LYS A 122 -13.42 6.32 18.84
C LYS A 122 -12.92 7.62 19.46
N LYS A 123 -12.87 8.68 18.65
CA LYS A 123 -12.89 10.07 19.07
C LYS A 123 -11.66 10.65 19.78
N ALA A 124 -10.59 10.88 19.04
CA ALA A 124 -9.82 12.10 19.24
C ALA A 124 -9.98 13.06 18.05
N ARG A 125 -11.14 13.03 17.39
CA ARG A 125 -11.55 14.08 16.46
C ARG A 125 -12.44 15.05 17.19
N SER A 126 -11.95 16.27 17.34
CA SER A 126 -12.72 17.45 17.70
C SER A 126 -13.15 17.55 19.17
N LYS A 127 -12.19 17.90 20.02
CA LYS A 127 -12.40 18.95 20.99
C LYS A 127 -11.16 19.84 20.92
N GLY A 128 -11.05 20.61 19.85
CA GLY A 128 -10.39 21.89 19.91
C GLY A 128 -11.14 22.68 20.95
N SER A 129 -10.73 22.56 22.17
CA SER A 129 -11.07 23.50 23.23
C SER A 129 -10.59 24.85 22.75
N ILE A 130 -11.49 25.66 22.24
CA ILE A 130 -11.31 27.08 22.16
C ILE A 130 -11.15 27.50 23.62
N ILE A 131 -9.91 27.77 24.02
CA ILE A 131 -9.64 28.44 25.27
C ILE A 131 -10.07 29.87 25.04
N ASP A 132 -11.29 30.20 25.43
CA ASP A 132 -11.72 31.57 25.65
C ASP A 132 -10.85 32.09 26.78
N VAL A 133 -9.87 32.90 26.40
CA VAL A 133 -9.12 33.72 27.35
C VAL A 133 -10.03 34.90 27.69
N ASP A 134 -10.78 34.71 28.75
CA ASP A 134 -11.60 35.74 29.38
C ASP A 134 -10.65 36.82 29.93
N HIS A 135 -10.46 37.90 29.19
CA HIS A 135 -9.81 39.13 29.66
C HIS A 135 -10.77 39.81 30.63
N LYS A 136 -10.68 39.50 31.91
CA LYS A 136 -11.16 40.41 32.95
C LYS A 136 -10.19 41.59 33.08
N GLU A 137 -10.60 42.69 32.49
CA GLU A 137 -10.12 44.00 32.89
C GLU A 137 -10.69 44.33 34.27
N ASP A 138 -9.86 44.29 35.31
CA ASP A 138 -10.16 44.92 36.59
C ASP A 138 -9.69 46.38 36.55
N LYS A 139 -10.66 47.26 36.78
CA LYS A 139 -10.46 48.69 37.06
C LYS A 139 -9.90 48.91 38.46
#